data_3fecf597f2246309a42716ecad188dcf
#
_entry.id   3fecf597f2246309a42716ecad188dcf
#
_cell.length_a   1.000
_cell.length_b   1.000
_cell.length_c   1.000
_cell.angle_alpha   90.00
_cell.angle_beta   90.00
_cell.angle_gamma   90.00
#
_symmetry.space_group_name_H-M   'P 1'
#
loop_
_entity.id
_entity.type
_entity.pdbx_description
1 polymer ?
#
loop_
_entity_poly.entity_id
_entity_poly.type
_entity_poly.pdbx_seq_one_letter_code
_entity_poly.pdbx_strand_id
1 'polypeptide(L)'
;MELLFLQAIFKERIWGGHKLKTDFGYSLSSNQTGECWAISAHKNGETCIRNGIYAGTPLSQLWNEHPELFANSESREFPLMVKILDANDDLSVQVHPDDKFAQLIENDLGKAECWYVLDAATDAKIIYGHNAQSSDEFKQLATHGEWNKLLNYVPVKAGDFFDVPTGTVHALGKGTLILEVQQSSDTTYRLYDYERRDAAGNLRELHLDKAFAVIKSPQTNAVAKPEERNIGLEATFTNLTMNQHFQVGKLEINGKLELTLSVPYLLISVVSGEAILNGQTIKKGDHLIVPNQMRKLNFSGYVSLIICNEVVSES
;
A
#
# COMPACT_ATOMS: atom_id res chain seq x y z
N MET A 1 6.28 27.04 -5.41
CA MET A 1 6.31 25.60 -5.01
C MET A 1 5.24 24.89 -5.79
N GLU A 2 5.53 23.72 -6.36
CA GLU A 2 4.59 22.93 -7.17
C GLU A 2 4.36 21.55 -6.55
N LEU A 3 3.30 20.88 -6.95
CA LEU A 3 3.02 19.49 -6.61
C LEU A 3 4.05 18.60 -7.31
N LEU A 4 4.54 17.58 -6.63
CA LEU A 4 5.53 16.65 -7.17
C LEU A 4 4.82 15.38 -7.66
N PHE A 5 4.54 15.29 -8.95
CA PHE A 5 3.93 14.11 -9.55
C PHE A 5 4.96 13.01 -9.74
N LEU A 6 4.59 11.77 -9.46
CA LEU A 6 5.45 10.60 -9.58
C LEU A 6 5.21 9.87 -10.91
N GLN A 7 6.29 9.36 -11.48
CA GLN A 7 6.26 8.40 -12.57
C GLN A 7 6.22 7.00 -11.96
N ALA A 8 5.04 6.40 -11.93
CA ALA A 8 4.87 5.03 -11.42
C ALA A 8 5.69 4.02 -12.21
N ILE A 9 6.12 2.95 -11.56
CA ILE A 9 6.75 1.80 -12.19
C ILE A 9 5.85 0.57 -12.09
N PHE A 10 5.98 -0.34 -13.03
CA PHE A 10 5.10 -1.48 -13.16
C PHE A 10 5.88 -2.79 -13.14
N LYS A 11 5.33 -3.80 -12.45
CA LYS A 11 5.94 -5.13 -12.34
C LYS A 11 4.98 -6.21 -12.80
N GLU A 12 5.45 -7.03 -13.71
CA GLU A 12 4.76 -8.25 -14.09
C GLU A 12 4.84 -9.27 -12.96
N ARG A 13 3.75 -9.98 -12.74
CA ARG A 13 3.64 -11.03 -11.73
C ARG A 13 2.85 -12.20 -12.30
N ILE A 14 3.17 -13.42 -11.88
CA ILE A 14 2.46 -14.63 -12.32
C ILE A 14 0.96 -14.60 -12.02
N TRP A 15 0.56 -13.81 -11.03
CA TRP A 15 -0.83 -13.58 -10.61
C TRP A 15 -1.41 -12.26 -11.14
N GLY A 16 -0.62 -11.49 -11.89
CA GLY A 16 -1.00 -10.16 -12.35
C GLY A 16 -2.14 -10.18 -13.37
N GLY A 17 -2.84 -9.05 -13.41
CA GLY A 17 -3.99 -8.81 -14.27
C GLY A 17 -3.77 -7.71 -15.29
N HIS A 18 -4.89 -7.16 -15.76
CA HIS A 18 -4.91 -6.11 -16.78
C HIS A 18 -5.70 -4.85 -16.34
N LYS A 19 -6.25 -4.83 -15.12
CA LYS A 19 -7.06 -3.71 -14.61
C LYS A 19 -6.24 -2.42 -14.45
N LEU A 20 -4.94 -2.52 -14.19
CA LEU A 20 -4.05 -1.35 -14.22
C LEU A 20 -4.06 -0.65 -15.58
N LYS A 21 -4.22 -1.40 -16.67
CA LYS A 21 -4.36 -0.85 -18.02
C LYS A 21 -5.80 -0.38 -18.31
N THR A 22 -6.80 -1.23 -18.03
CA THR A 22 -8.19 -0.96 -18.41
C THR A 22 -8.87 0.08 -17.52
N ASP A 23 -8.62 0.03 -16.22
CA ASP A 23 -9.37 0.82 -15.24
C ASP A 23 -8.61 2.10 -14.83
N PHE A 24 -7.27 2.06 -14.89
CA PHE A 24 -6.43 3.22 -14.62
C PHE A 24 -5.88 3.91 -15.87
N GLY A 25 -5.98 3.27 -17.03
CA GLY A 25 -5.53 3.84 -18.30
C GLY A 25 -4.01 3.93 -18.43
N TYR A 26 -3.25 3.17 -17.65
CA TYR A 26 -1.79 3.14 -17.80
C TYR A 26 -1.37 2.50 -19.11
N SER A 27 -0.35 3.08 -19.74
CA SER A 27 0.21 2.56 -20.99
C SER A 27 1.11 1.35 -20.73
N LEU A 28 0.53 0.16 -20.72
CA LEU A 28 1.20 -1.10 -20.39
C LEU A 28 1.20 -2.04 -21.60
N SER A 29 2.35 -2.66 -21.87
CA SER A 29 2.50 -3.66 -22.93
C SER A 29 1.99 -5.03 -22.51
N SER A 30 2.06 -5.37 -21.24
CA SER A 30 1.68 -6.66 -20.68
C SER A 30 0.24 -6.67 -20.19
N ASN A 31 -0.40 -7.84 -20.26
CA ASN A 31 -1.68 -8.13 -19.61
C ASN A 31 -1.50 -8.94 -18.30
N GLN A 32 -0.28 -9.02 -17.79
CA GLN A 32 0.08 -9.70 -16.54
C GLN A 32 0.80 -8.72 -15.58
N THR A 33 0.37 -7.46 -15.59
CA THR A 33 0.94 -6.46 -14.68
C THR A 33 0.25 -6.56 -13.33
N GLY A 34 0.93 -7.15 -12.36
CA GLY A 34 0.38 -7.36 -11.02
C GLY A 34 0.52 -6.14 -10.11
N GLU A 35 1.58 -5.34 -10.28
CA GLU A 35 1.88 -4.24 -9.36
C GLU A 35 2.17 -2.94 -10.11
N CYS A 36 1.57 -1.86 -9.63
CA CYS A 36 1.97 -0.48 -9.88
C CYS A 36 2.62 0.04 -8.59
N TRP A 37 3.93 0.29 -8.61
CA TRP A 37 4.60 1.01 -7.53
C TRP A 37 4.42 2.49 -7.81
N ALA A 38 3.47 3.07 -7.12
CA ALA A 38 2.95 4.40 -7.38
C ALA A 38 3.80 5.49 -6.74
N ILE A 39 4.25 5.26 -5.48
CA ILE A 39 5.16 6.10 -4.72
C ILE A 39 6.16 5.17 -4.04
N SER A 40 7.42 5.23 -4.42
CA SER A 40 8.47 4.35 -3.89
C SER A 40 9.85 4.98 -4.04
N ALA A 41 10.62 4.98 -2.97
CA ALA A 41 12.05 5.26 -2.98
C ALA A 41 12.90 3.99 -2.77
N HIS A 42 12.27 2.80 -2.82
CA HIS A 42 12.93 1.54 -2.52
C HIS A 42 13.83 1.09 -3.68
N LYS A 43 15.03 0.59 -3.36
CA LYS A 43 16.06 0.14 -4.31
C LYS A 43 15.59 -0.87 -5.35
N ASN A 44 14.59 -1.70 -5.02
CA ASN A 44 14.02 -2.70 -5.93
C ASN A 44 13.04 -2.10 -6.96
N GLY A 45 12.69 -0.81 -6.83
CA GLY A 45 11.78 -0.14 -7.74
C GLY A 45 11.49 1.27 -7.26
N GLU A 46 12.13 2.23 -7.86
CA GLU A 46 12.09 3.62 -7.47
C GLU A 46 11.32 4.47 -8.47
N THR A 47 10.42 5.32 -7.97
CA THR A 47 9.68 6.28 -8.77
C THR A 47 10.47 7.58 -8.91
N CYS A 48 10.36 8.22 -10.08
CA CYS A 48 10.96 9.53 -10.33
C CYS A 48 9.89 10.62 -10.36
N ILE A 49 10.30 11.85 -10.04
CA ILE A 49 9.45 13.03 -10.23
C ILE A 49 9.25 13.24 -11.73
N ARG A 50 8.03 13.50 -12.19
CA ARG A 50 7.77 13.67 -13.63
C ARG A 50 7.62 15.12 -14.10
N ASN A 51 7.61 16.10 -13.18
CA ASN A 51 7.34 17.50 -13.50
C ASN A 51 8.29 18.47 -12.80
N GLY A 52 8.30 19.72 -13.29
CA GLY A 52 8.97 20.84 -12.66
C GLY A 52 10.49 20.76 -12.66
N ILE A 53 11.10 21.48 -11.73
CA ILE A 53 12.57 21.58 -11.63
C ILE A 53 13.21 20.26 -11.19
N TYR A 54 12.44 19.35 -10.59
CA TYR A 54 12.90 18.03 -10.14
C TYR A 54 12.57 16.91 -11.13
N ALA A 55 12.07 17.22 -12.32
CA ALA A 55 11.71 16.20 -13.30
C ALA A 55 12.88 15.26 -13.61
N GLY A 56 12.63 13.94 -13.51
CA GLY A 56 13.63 12.89 -13.70
C GLY A 56 14.40 12.51 -12.43
N THR A 57 14.28 13.28 -11.33
CA THR A 57 14.98 12.97 -10.08
C THR A 57 14.30 11.77 -9.40
N PRO A 58 15.05 10.71 -9.04
CA PRO A 58 14.57 9.62 -8.21
C PRO A 58 14.09 10.09 -6.84
N LEU A 59 13.06 9.45 -6.28
CA LEU A 59 12.49 9.89 -5.00
C LEU A 59 13.50 9.77 -3.84
N SER A 60 14.38 8.76 -3.83
CA SER A 60 15.42 8.61 -2.82
C SER A 60 16.45 9.75 -2.90
N GLN A 61 16.81 10.15 -4.10
CA GLN A 61 17.72 11.28 -4.31
C GLN A 61 17.07 12.58 -3.83
N LEU A 62 15.79 12.80 -4.19
CA LEU A 62 15.05 13.98 -3.73
C LEU A 62 14.93 14.04 -2.22
N TRP A 63 14.68 12.90 -1.56
CA TRP A 63 14.62 12.77 -0.10
C TRP A 63 15.93 13.20 0.56
N ASN A 64 17.06 12.75 0.03
CA ASN A 64 18.38 13.01 0.60
C ASN A 64 18.90 14.43 0.31
N GLU A 65 18.66 14.95 -0.90
CA GLU A 65 19.21 16.25 -1.35
C GLU A 65 18.31 17.43 -1.02
N HIS A 66 17.00 17.19 -0.81
CA HIS A 66 15.99 18.21 -0.55
C HIS A 66 15.11 17.88 0.67
N PRO A 67 15.70 17.66 1.87
CA PRO A 67 14.95 17.28 3.06
C PRO A 67 13.95 18.36 3.51
N GLU A 68 14.15 19.64 3.10
CA GLU A 68 13.21 20.73 3.36
C GLU A 68 11.83 20.50 2.72
N LEU A 69 11.73 19.72 1.65
CA LEU A 69 10.46 19.34 1.04
C LEU A 69 9.63 18.40 1.93
N PHE A 70 10.29 17.72 2.84
CA PHE A 70 9.75 16.71 3.74
C PHE A 70 9.85 17.14 5.23
N ALA A 71 9.93 18.44 5.47
CA ALA A 71 10.07 19.04 6.80
C ALA A 71 11.32 18.58 7.60
N ASN A 72 12.38 18.19 6.89
CA ASN A 72 13.61 17.64 7.45
C ASN A 72 13.33 16.41 8.34
N SER A 73 12.49 15.49 7.85
CA SER A 73 12.21 14.23 8.56
C SER A 73 13.50 13.54 9.00
N GLU A 74 13.50 12.99 10.21
CA GLU A 74 14.66 12.28 10.78
C GLU A 74 14.78 10.83 10.26
N SER A 75 13.82 10.36 9.48
CA SER A 75 13.86 9.03 8.89
C SER A 75 15.04 8.90 7.93
N ARG A 76 15.85 7.85 8.12
CA ARG A 76 17.06 7.61 7.33
C ARG A 76 16.78 7.49 5.82
N GLU A 77 15.63 6.94 5.48
CA GLU A 77 15.17 6.73 4.10
C GLU A 77 13.70 7.11 3.99
N PHE A 78 13.20 7.32 2.78
CA PHE A 78 11.79 7.63 2.55
C PHE A 78 10.92 6.52 3.13
N PRO A 79 10.05 6.81 4.12
CA PRO A 79 9.53 5.79 5.03
C PRO A 79 8.39 4.95 4.48
N LEU A 80 7.70 5.42 3.44
CA LEU A 80 6.46 4.82 2.97
C LEU A 80 6.55 4.36 1.51
N MET A 81 5.72 3.40 1.17
CA MET A 81 5.52 2.95 -0.19
C MET A 81 4.01 2.82 -0.47
N VAL A 82 3.60 3.26 -1.65
CA VAL A 82 2.21 3.12 -2.11
C VAL A 82 2.20 2.29 -3.38
N LYS A 83 1.36 1.27 -3.41
CA LYS A 83 1.19 0.39 -4.57
C LYS A 83 -0.28 0.28 -4.96
N ILE A 84 -0.54 -0.09 -6.22
CA ILE A 84 -1.81 -0.67 -6.63
C ILE A 84 -1.53 -2.10 -7.08
N LEU A 85 -2.27 -3.05 -6.53
CA LEU A 85 -2.12 -4.49 -6.79
C LEU A 85 -3.35 -5.00 -7.53
N ASP A 86 -3.14 -5.61 -8.70
CA ASP A 86 -4.17 -6.22 -9.54
C ASP A 86 -4.04 -7.75 -9.50
N ALA A 87 -4.81 -8.37 -8.62
CA ALA A 87 -4.79 -9.81 -8.38
C ALA A 87 -5.75 -10.54 -9.33
N ASN A 88 -5.29 -10.95 -10.49
CA ASN A 88 -6.05 -11.80 -11.40
C ASN A 88 -6.03 -13.30 -10.99
N ASP A 89 -5.12 -13.66 -10.09
CA ASP A 89 -5.05 -14.96 -9.42
C ASP A 89 -4.65 -14.72 -7.95
N ASP A 90 -4.78 -15.76 -7.09
CA ASP A 90 -4.44 -15.65 -5.67
C ASP A 90 -2.95 -15.33 -5.48
N LEU A 91 -2.62 -14.39 -4.60
CA LEU A 91 -1.26 -14.16 -4.17
C LEU A 91 -0.82 -15.25 -3.18
N SER A 92 0.48 -15.44 -3.02
CA SER A 92 1.01 -16.35 -2.00
C SER A 92 0.57 -15.93 -0.60
N VAL A 93 0.31 -16.91 0.25
CA VAL A 93 0.12 -16.68 1.69
C VAL A 93 1.45 -16.26 2.28
N GLN A 94 1.46 -15.14 2.99
CA GLN A 94 2.66 -14.49 3.47
C GLN A 94 2.49 -13.82 4.82
N VAL A 95 3.60 -13.43 5.41
CA VAL A 95 3.68 -12.65 6.64
C VAL A 95 4.87 -11.71 6.56
N HIS A 96 4.78 -10.56 7.22
CA HIS A 96 5.85 -9.57 7.27
C HIS A 96 6.43 -9.38 8.67
N PRO A 97 7.76 -9.17 8.78
CA PRO A 97 8.42 -8.91 10.05
C PRO A 97 8.15 -7.48 10.55
N ASP A 98 8.36 -7.26 11.84
CA ASP A 98 8.49 -5.91 12.43
C ASP A 98 9.89 -5.32 12.16
N ASP A 99 10.07 -4.03 12.49
CA ASP A 99 11.33 -3.31 12.27
C ASP A 99 12.52 -4.00 12.95
N LYS A 100 12.32 -4.50 14.17
CA LYS A 100 13.40 -5.13 14.95
C LYS A 100 13.90 -6.39 14.26
N PHE A 101 13.00 -7.25 13.82
CA PHE A 101 13.35 -8.49 13.15
C PHE A 101 13.93 -8.23 11.76
N ALA A 102 13.29 -7.34 10.99
CA ALA A 102 13.73 -6.98 9.64
C ALA A 102 15.13 -6.34 9.66
N GLN A 103 15.39 -5.43 10.58
CA GLN A 103 16.71 -4.80 10.72
C GLN A 103 17.79 -5.83 11.04
N LEU A 104 17.50 -6.79 11.92
CA LEU A 104 18.48 -7.81 12.36
C LEU A 104 18.79 -8.82 11.24
N ILE A 105 17.79 -9.26 10.50
CA ILE A 105 17.88 -10.41 9.58
C ILE A 105 18.07 -9.99 8.14
N GLU A 106 17.42 -8.88 7.71
CA GLU A 106 17.38 -8.45 6.31
C GLU A 106 18.13 -7.12 6.08
N ASN A 107 18.51 -6.39 7.15
CA ASN A 107 18.98 -5.01 7.09
C ASN A 107 17.99 -4.10 6.32
N ASP A 108 16.71 -4.25 6.65
CA ASP A 108 15.56 -3.58 6.01
C ASP A 108 14.59 -3.07 7.09
N LEU A 109 13.61 -2.27 6.69
CA LEU A 109 12.49 -1.89 7.53
C LEU A 109 11.54 -3.09 7.73
N GLY A 110 10.74 -3.05 8.78
CA GLY A 110 9.56 -3.86 8.92
C GLY A 110 8.55 -3.53 7.81
N LYS A 111 7.48 -4.34 7.71
CA LYS A 111 6.48 -4.11 6.67
C LYS A 111 5.07 -4.20 7.26
N ALA A 112 4.73 -3.19 8.08
CA ALA A 112 3.33 -2.91 8.38
C ALA A 112 2.66 -2.32 7.14
N GLU A 113 1.45 -2.75 6.83
CA GLU A 113 0.72 -2.31 5.65
C GLU A 113 -0.77 -2.17 5.91
N CYS A 114 -1.49 -1.55 4.99
CA CYS A 114 -2.94 -1.53 4.96
C CYS A 114 -3.45 -1.56 3.53
N TRP A 115 -4.68 -2.02 3.34
CA TRP A 115 -5.31 -2.19 2.04
C TRP A 115 -6.64 -1.45 1.96
N TYR A 116 -6.79 -0.63 0.94
CA TYR A 116 -8.08 -0.10 0.52
C TYR A 116 -8.52 -0.84 -0.75
N VAL A 117 -9.65 -1.53 -0.70
CA VAL A 117 -10.17 -2.30 -1.83
C VAL A 117 -10.79 -1.35 -2.85
N LEU A 118 -10.14 -1.20 -4.00
CA LEU A 118 -10.59 -0.35 -5.11
C LEU A 118 -11.70 -1.03 -5.92
N ASP A 119 -11.55 -2.34 -6.15
CA ASP A 119 -12.51 -3.18 -6.84
C ASP A 119 -12.36 -4.63 -6.41
N ALA A 120 -13.45 -5.40 -6.45
CA ALA A 120 -13.45 -6.82 -6.13
C ALA A 120 -14.52 -7.56 -6.95
N ALA A 121 -14.20 -8.75 -7.44
CA ALA A 121 -15.18 -9.65 -8.02
C ALA A 121 -16.23 -10.08 -6.97
N THR A 122 -17.42 -10.50 -7.41
CA THR A 122 -18.57 -10.79 -6.53
C THR A 122 -18.25 -11.83 -5.43
N ASP A 123 -17.38 -12.78 -5.70
CA ASP A 123 -16.97 -13.86 -4.82
C ASP A 123 -15.54 -13.73 -4.31
N ALA A 124 -14.92 -12.57 -4.51
CA ALA A 124 -13.56 -12.31 -4.09
C ALA A 124 -13.41 -12.45 -2.56
N LYS A 125 -12.30 -13.04 -2.15
CA LYS A 125 -11.93 -13.21 -0.75
C LYS A 125 -10.46 -12.89 -0.59
N ILE A 126 -10.09 -12.47 0.61
CA ILE A 126 -8.69 -12.38 1.04
C ILE A 126 -8.44 -13.41 2.14
N ILE A 127 -7.19 -13.78 2.33
CA ILE A 127 -6.75 -14.44 3.56
C ILE A 127 -6.34 -13.34 4.52
N TYR A 128 -6.96 -13.34 5.73
CA TYR A 128 -6.68 -12.34 6.74
C TYR A 128 -6.70 -12.98 8.13
N GLY A 129 -5.50 -13.32 8.62
CA GLY A 129 -5.28 -14.05 9.84
C GLY A 129 -5.37 -15.58 9.70
N HIS A 130 -5.32 -16.24 10.83
CA HIS A 130 -5.38 -17.70 10.95
C HIS A 130 -6.15 -18.16 12.19
N ASN A 131 -6.51 -19.45 12.24
CA ASN A 131 -7.36 -20.04 13.29
C ASN A 131 -6.55 -20.72 14.41
N ALA A 132 -5.24 -20.89 14.26
CA ALA A 132 -4.39 -21.54 15.27
C ALA A 132 -4.32 -20.72 16.58
N GLN A 133 -4.39 -21.39 17.70
CA GLN A 133 -4.37 -20.79 19.04
C GLN A 133 -2.96 -20.64 19.61
N SER A 134 -1.97 -21.31 18.98
CA SER A 134 -0.56 -21.23 19.36
C SER A 134 0.36 -21.34 18.15
N SER A 135 1.61 -20.90 18.31
CA SER A 135 2.62 -21.05 17.27
C SER A 135 2.92 -22.51 16.92
N ASP A 136 2.84 -23.41 17.89
CA ASP A 136 3.07 -24.85 17.66
C ASP A 136 1.92 -25.45 16.83
N GLU A 137 0.68 -25.10 17.15
CA GLU A 137 -0.49 -25.51 16.35
C GLU A 137 -0.40 -24.97 14.93
N PHE A 138 -0.01 -23.70 14.77
CA PHE A 138 0.21 -23.11 13.45
C PHE A 138 1.22 -23.90 12.63
N LYS A 139 2.40 -24.17 13.22
CA LYS A 139 3.47 -24.96 12.58
C LYS A 139 3.00 -26.36 12.21
N GLN A 140 2.30 -27.03 13.11
CA GLN A 140 1.76 -28.37 12.87
C GLN A 140 0.82 -28.37 11.67
N LEU A 141 -0.19 -27.50 11.64
CA LEU A 141 -1.17 -27.43 10.57
C LEU A 141 -0.50 -27.06 9.22
N ALA A 142 0.40 -26.07 9.22
CA ALA A 142 1.12 -25.66 8.04
C ALA A 142 2.01 -26.79 7.46
N THR A 143 2.74 -27.50 8.32
CA THR A 143 3.63 -28.61 7.92
C THR A 143 2.86 -29.79 7.33
N HIS A 144 1.61 -30.03 7.80
CA HIS A 144 0.74 -31.07 7.27
C HIS A 144 -0.09 -30.61 6.06
N GLY A 145 0.08 -29.35 5.61
CA GLY A 145 -0.65 -28.81 4.47
C GLY A 145 -2.14 -28.55 4.72
N GLU A 146 -2.56 -28.47 5.99
CA GLU A 146 -3.94 -28.26 6.40
C GLU A 146 -4.38 -26.78 6.25
N TRP A 147 -4.05 -26.15 5.11
CA TRP A 147 -4.25 -24.73 4.86
C TRP A 147 -5.69 -24.28 4.98
N ASN A 148 -6.65 -25.08 4.49
CA ASN A 148 -8.07 -24.76 4.57
C ASN A 148 -8.60 -24.67 6.01
N LYS A 149 -8.00 -25.41 6.93
CA LYS A 149 -8.33 -25.38 8.35
C LYS A 149 -7.61 -24.23 9.07
N LEU A 150 -6.38 -23.97 8.63
CA LEU A 150 -5.49 -22.99 9.24
C LEU A 150 -5.88 -21.55 8.88
N LEU A 151 -6.17 -21.26 7.63
CA LEU A 151 -6.31 -19.91 7.12
C LEU A 151 -7.72 -19.35 7.30
N ASN A 152 -7.81 -18.06 7.61
CA ASN A 152 -9.08 -17.36 7.72
C ASN A 152 -9.39 -16.61 6.43
N TYR A 153 -10.47 -17.00 5.74
CA TYR A 153 -10.93 -16.43 4.48
C TYR A 153 -12.02 -15.38 4.74
N VAL A 154 -11.80 -14.16 4.31
CA VAL A 154 -12.72 -13.03 4.51
C VAL A 154 -13.24 -12.55 3.14
N PRO A 155 -14.58 -12.55 2.91
CA PRO A 155 -15.17 -11.94 1.72
C PRO A 155 -14.87 -10.44 1.68
N VAL A 156 -14.63 -9.90 0.48
CA VAL A 156 -14.31 -8.47 0.29
C VAL A 156 -15.09 -7.85 -0.84
N LYS A 157 -15.30 -6.55 -0.74
CA LYS A 157 -15.94 -5.71 -1.77
C LYS A 157 -15.24 -4.37 -1.88
N ALA A 158 -15.47 -3.67 -2.98
CA ALA A 158 -14.98 -2.30 -3.15
C ALA A 158 -15.39 -1.41 -1.97
N GLY A 159 -14.45 -0.60 -1.49
CA GLY A 159 -14.59 0.28 -0.34
C GLY A 159 -14.20 -0.34 1.01
N ASP A 160 -14.00 -1.64 1.09
CA ASP A 160 -13.51 -2.27 2.33
C ASP A 160 -12.07 -1.84 2.63
N PHE A 161 -11.74 -1.83 3.92
CA PHE A 161 -10.42 -1.45 4.40
C PHE A 161 -9.89 -2.47 5.42
N PHE A 162 -8.60 -2.81 5.30
CA PHE A 162 -7.91 -3.76 6.18
C PHE A 162 -6.58 -3.17 6.64
N ASP A 163 -6.38 -3.11 7.94
CA ASP A 163 -5.08 -2.82 8.55
C ASP A 163 -4.34 -4.14 8.74
N VAL A 164 -3.14 -4.28 8.18
CA VAL A 164 -2.35 -5.52 8.19
C VAL A 164 -1.06 -5.30 8.99
N PRO A 165 -1.13 -5.36 10.33
CA PRO A 165 0.04 -5.23 11.18
C PRO A 165 1.05 -6.35 10.92
N THR A 166 2.32 -6.06 11.20
CA THR A 166 3.39 -7.07 11.15
C THR A 166 3.04 -8.32 11.97
N GLY A 167 3.41 -9.49 11.46
CA GLY A 167 3.06 -10.78 12.06
C GLY A 167 1.66 -11.30 11.70
N THR A 168 0.89 -10.56 10.92
CA THR A 168 -0.41 -11.01 10.39
C THR A 168 -0.20 -11.91 9.17
N VAL A 169 -0.75 -13.11 9.18
CA VAL A 169 -0.81 -13.99 8.01
C VAL A 169 -1.87 -13.48 7.05
N HIS A 170 -1.51 -13.25 5.79
CA HIS A 170 -2.43 -12.65 4.82
C HIS A 170 -2.12 -13.05 3.38
N ALA A 171 -3.10 -12.88 2.50
CA ALA A 171 -2.95 -12.91 1.06
C ALA A 171 -4.10 -12.21 0.36
N LEU A 172 -3.83 -11.52 -0.73
CA LEU A 172 -4.87 -11.07 -1.65
C LEU A 172 -5.39 -12.26 -2.45
N GLY A 173 -6.69 -12.36 -2.56
CA GLY A 173 -7.33 -13.37 -3.39
C GLY A 173 -7.64 -12.86 -4.79
N LYS A 174 -7.82 -13.80 -5.69
CA LYS A 174 -8.20 -13.58 -7.08
C LYS A 174 -9.38 -12.62 -7.21
N GLY A 175 -9.28 -11.72 -8.18
CA GLY A 175 -10.33 -10.77 -8.54
C GLY A 175 -10.32 -9.49 -7.72
N THR A 176 -9.35 -9.29 -6.82
CA THR A 176 -9.20 -8.05 -6.05
C THR A 176 -8.28 -7.05 -6.76
N LEU A 177 -8.63 -5.78 -6.65
CA LEU A 177 -7.79 -4.64 -7.02
C LEU A 177 -7.70 -3.74 -5.78
N ILE A 178 -6.51 -3.55 -5.25
CA ILE A 178 -6.32 -2.78 -4.02
C ILE A 178 -5.29 -1.67 -4.17
N LEU A 179 -5.43 -0.62 -3.36
CA LEU A 179 -4.37 0.31 -3.05
C LEU A 179 -3.77 -0.08 -1.70
N GLU A 180 -2.47 -0.34 -1.69
CA GLU A 180 -1.68 -0.70 -0.52
C GLU A 180 -0.83 0.49 -0.09
N VAL A 181 -0.89 0.83 1.19
CA VAL A 181 0.07 1.74 1.83
C VAL A 181 0.86 0.93 2.84
N GLN A 182 2.19 1.01 2.79
CA GLN A 182 3.09 0.21 3.61
C GLN A 182 4.35 0.99 4.00
N GLN A 183 5.09 0.46 4.98
CA GLN A 183 6.47 0.88 5.19
C GLN A 183 7.31 0.61 3.94
N SER A 184 8.39 1.36 3.74
CA SER A 184 9.27 1.26 2.55
C SER A 184 10.15 0.00 2.61
N SER A 185 9.52 -1.17 2.53
CA SER A 185 10.15 -2.49 2.55
C SER A 185 9.57 -3.40 1.47
N ASP A 186 10.39 -4.30 0.91
CA ASP A 186 9.97 -5.34 -0.04
C ASP A 186 10.12 -6.75 0.56
N THR A 187 10.40 -6.81 1.88
CA THR A 187 10.60 -8.07 2.61
C THR A 187 9.30 -8.84 2.77
N THR A 188 9.30 -10.09 2.27
CA THR A 188 8.12 -10.96 2.29
C THR A 188 8.53 -12.38 2.67
N TYR A 189 7.93 -12.93 3.73
CA TYR A 189 8.10 -14.33 4.11
C TYR A 189 6.93 -15.15 3.61
N ARG A 190 7.16 -15.90 2.53
CA ARG A 190 6.15 -16.74 1.88
C ARG A 190 5.99 -18.04 2.64
N LEU A 191 4.73 -18.33 2.99
CA LEU A 191 4.32 -19.54 3.71
C LEU A 191 3.79 -20.62 2.76
N TYR A 192 2.98 -20.22 1.78
CA TYR A 192 2.32 -21.14 0.85
C TYR A 192 2.05 -20.45 -0.47
N ASP A 193 2.27 -21.15 -1.56
CA ASP A 193 2.11 -20.62 -2.92
C ASP A 193 1.34 -21.56 -3.85
N TYR A 194 0.45 -22.38 -3.30
CA TYR A 194 -0.43 -23.27 -4.05
C TYR A 194 0.32 -24.24 -4.99
N GLU A 195 1.58 -24.53 -4.69
CA GLU A 195 2.48 -25.34 -5.54
C GLU A 195 2.63 -24.82 -6.97
N ARG A 196 2.38 -23.53 -7.18
CA ARG A 196 2.48 -22.88 -8.49
C ARG A 196 3.91 -22.87 -8.99
N ARG A 197 4.02 -23.09 -10.30
CA ARG A 197 5.31 -23.06 -10.99
C ARG A 197 5.37 -21.85 -11.91
N ASP A 198 6.56 -21.31 -12.05
CA ASP A 198 6.86 -20.28 -13.04
C ASP A 198 6.89 -20.88 -14.47
N ALA A 199 7.11 -20.04 -15.47
CA ALA A 199 7.20 -20.46 -16.87
C ALA A 199 8.36 -21.44 -17.14
N ALA A 200 9.37 -21.49 -16.27
CA ALA A 200 10.50 -22.42 -16.34
C ALA A 200 10.23 -23.73 -15.56
N GLY A 201 9.07 -23.83 -14.89
CA GLY A 201 8.67 -25.02 -14.12
C GLY A 201 9.16 -25.04 -12.68
N ASN A 202 9.75 -23.93 -12.18
CA ASN A 202 10.27 -23.83 -10.83
C ASN A 202 9.20 -23.38 -9.84
N LEU A 203 9.22 -23.94 -8.62
CA LEU A 203 8.45 -23.43 -7.49
C LEU A 203 9.10 -22.16 -6.95
N ARG A 204 8.29 -21.21 -6.47
CA ARG A 204 8.83 -20.06 -5.71
C ARG A 204 9.30 -20.52 -4.34
N GLU A 205 10.37 -19.91 -3.88
CA GLU A 205 10.93 -20.16 -2.55
C GLU A 205 9.92 -19.87 -1.44
N LEU A 206 9.85 -20.78 -0.45
CA LEU A 206 9.13 -20.59 0.80
C LEU A 206 10.10 -20.21 1.91
N HIS A 207 9.68 -19.35 2.84
CA HIS A 207 10.50 -18.81 3.91
C HIS A 207 9.99 -19.28 5.28
N LEU A 208 9.72 -20.58 5.44
CA LEU A 208 8.97 -21.12 6.58
C LEU A 208 9.57 -20.78 7.94
N ASP A 209 10.89 -20.93 8.09
CA ASP A 209 11.56 -20.65 9.38
C ASP A 209 11.43 -19.18 9.79
N LYS A 210 11.68 -18.26 8.85
CA LYS A 210 11.54 -16.82 9.08
C LYS A 210 10.07 -16.44 9.34
N ALA A 211 9.15 -17.02 8.56
CA ALA A 211 7.72 -16.78 8.74
C ALA A 211 7.24 -17.23 10.12
N PHE A 212 7.61 -18.46 10.54
CA PHE A 212 7.25 -18.98 11.87
C PHE A 212 7.83 -18.16 13.03
N ALA A 213 8.95 -17.48 12.81
CA ALA A 213 9.57 -16.64 13.83
C ALA A 213 8.78 -15.31 14.06
N VAL A 214 8.03 -14.84 13.06
CA VAL A 214 7.35 -13.53 13.12
C VAL A 214 5.84 -13.61 13.23
N ILE A 215 5.21 -14.77 12.97
CA ILE A 215 3.77 -14.95 13.06
C ILE A 215 3.28 -14.74 14.49
N LYS A 216 2.27 -13.90 14.65
CA LYS A 216 1.57 -13.71 15.92
C LYS A 216 0.46 -14.75 16.10
N SER A 217 0.50 -15.51 17.20
CA SER A 217 -0.50 -16.51 17.56
C SER A 217 -0.89 -16.37 19.03
N PRO A 218 -2.20 -16.37 19.39
CA PRO A 218 -3.32 -16.36 18.47
C PRO A 218 -3.38 -15.07 17.66
N GLN A 219 -3.98 -15.14 16.45
CA GLN A 219 -4.18 -13.96 15.62
C GLN A 219 -5.40 -13.18 16.12
N THR A 220 -5.21 -11.93 16.47
CA THR A 220 -6.31 -10.99 16.73
C THR A 220 -6.47 -10.10 15.50
N ASN A 221 -7.57 -10.29 14.78
CA ASN A 221 -7.89 -9.43 13.65
C ASN A 221 -8.41 -8.09 14.20
N ALA A 222 -7.61 -7.04 14.08
CA ALA A 222 -8.08 -5.69 14.36
C ALA A 222 -9.03 -5.28 13.23
N VAL A 223 -10.32 -5.20 13.54
CA VAL A 223 -11.29 -4.61 12.62
C VAL A 223 -11.06 -3.10 12.65
N ALA A 224 -10.50 -2.56 11.58
CA ALA A 224 -10.43 -1.11 11.40
C ALA A 224 -11.86 -0.54 11.46
N LYS A 225 -12.02 0.54 12.21
CA LYS A 225 -13.29 1.28 12.27
C LYS A 225 -13.06 2.63 11.61
N PRO A 226 -13.30 2.75 10.30
CA PRO A 226 -13.18 4.03 9.62
C PRO A 226 -14.10 5.07 10.27
N GLU A 227 -13.54 6.25 10.53
CA GLU A 227 -14.29 7.38 11.09
C GLU A 227 -14.50 8.42 9.99
N GLU A 228 -15.74 8.55 9.58
CA GLU A 228 -16.14 9.52 8.54
C GLU A 228 -16.59 10.84 9.16
N ARG A 229 -16.17 11.95 8.56
CA ARG A 229 -16.64 13.29 8.91
C ARG A 229 -16.75 14.19 7.68
N ASN A 230 -17.76 15.03 7.66
CA ASN A 230 -17.86 16.09 6.66
C ASN A 230 -16.84 17.18 6.93
N ILE A 231 -16.13 17.60 5.89
CA ILE A 231 -15.23 18.76 5.88
C ILE A 231 -15.75 19.80 4.91
N GLY A 232 -16.47 20.77 5.45
CA GLY A 232 -17.22 21.73 4.64
C GLY A 232 -18.51 21.12 4.08
N LEU A 233 -19.06 21.74 3.01
CA LEU A 233 -20.32 21.33 2.40
C LEU A 233 -20.16 20.32 1.26
N GLU A 234 -18.98 20.25 0.69
CA GLU A 234 -18.72 19.54 -0.57
C GLU A 234 -17.60 18.50 -0.46
N ALA A 235 -17.24 18.10 0.77
CA ALA A 235 -16.19 17.10 0.96
C ALA A 235 -16.41 16.26 2.21
N THR A 236 -15.97 15.02 2.12
CA THR A 236 -15.97 14.03 3.22
C THR A 236 -14.56 13.49 3.41
N PHE A 237 -14.12 13.42 4.65
CA PHE A 237 -12.89 12.76 5.04
C PHE A 237 -13.20 11.54 5.89
N THR A 238 -12.65 10.40 5.53
CA THR A 238 -12.69 9.17 6.30
C THR A 238 -11.30 8.85 6.81
N ASN A 239 -11.08 8.89 8.13
CA ASN A 239 -9.87 8.36 8.72
C ASN A 239 -9.94 6.83 8.65
N LEU A 240 -9.07 6.20 7.86
CA LEU A 240 -9.05 4.75 7.66
C LEU A 240 -8.23 4.05 8.72
N THR A 241 -7.03 4.53 8.99
CA THR A 241 -6.16 4.05 10.08
C THR A 241 -5.14 5.09 10.47
N MET A 242 -4.65 4.97 11.70
CA MET A 242 -3.46 5.65 12.20
C MET A 242 -2.73 4.68 13.13
N ASN A 243 -1.49 4.40 12.82
CA ASN A 243 -0.60 3.56 13.61
C ASN A 243 0.75 4.27 13.83
N GLN A 244 1.73 3.57 14.38
CA GLN A 244 3.04 4.16 14.68
C GLN A 244 3.88 4.50 13.44
N HIS A 245 3.51 4.01 12.25
CA HIS A 245 4.29 4.20 11.01
C HIS A 245 3.64 5.18 10.05
N PHE A 246 2.29 5.14 9.94
CA PHE A 246 1.56 5.97 8.99
C PHE A 246 0.14 6.28 9.45
N GLN A 247 -0.39 7.36 8.90
CA GLN A 247 -1.81 7.67 8.89
C GLN A 247 -2.32 7.58 7.45
N VAL A 248 -3.49 6.96 7.27
CA VAL A 248 -4.15 6.84 5.96
C VAL A 248 -5.58 7.31 6.07
N GLY A 249 -6.01 8.12 5.10
CA GLY A 249 -7.37 8.60 4.99
C GLY A 249 -7.89 8.58 3.56
N LYS A 250 -9.20 8.56 3.43
CA LYS A 250 -9.92 8.76 2.16
C LYS A 250 -10.51 10.17 2.16
N LEU A 251 -10.27 10.92 1.10
CA LEU A 251 -10.83 12.25 0.91
C LEU A 251 -11.67 12.26 -0.36
N GLU A 252 -12.97 12.52 -0.22
CA GLU A 252 -13.93 12.65 -1.32
C GLU A 252 -14.33 14.12 -1.46
N ILE A 253 -14.18 14.66 -2.65
CA ILE A 253 -14.48 16.07 -2.97
C ILE A 253 -15.49 16.09 -4.08
N ASN A 254 -16.55 16.88 -3.88
CA ASN A 254 -17.72 16.98 -4.73
C ASN A 254 -18.04 18.47 -5.02
N GLY A 255 -17.03 19.22 -5.45
CA GLY A 255 -17.11 20.66 -5.67
C GLY A 255 -15.82 21.36 -5.28
N LYS A 256 -15.85 22.24 -4.27
CA LYS A 256 -14.71 23.03 -3.83
C LYS A 256 -14.32 22.70 -2.38
N LEU A 257 -13.02 22.61 -2.15
CA LEU A 257 -12.48 22.41 -0.81
C LEU A 257 -11.20 23.22 -0.64
N GLU A 258 -11.11 23.94 0.47
CA GLU A 258 -9.86 24.54 0.93
C GLU A 258 -9.40 23.82 2.20
N LEU A 259 -8.16 23.31 2.20
CA LEU A 259 -7.55 22.64 3.34
C LEU A 259 -6.25 23.32 3.73
N THR A 260 -6.01 23.37 5.04
CA THR A 260 -4.69 23.71 5.59
C THR A 260 -4.06 22.45 6.16
N LEU A 261 -2.87 22.09 5.67
CA LEU A 261 -2.15 20.90 6.11
C LEU A 261 -1.48 21.13 7.46
N SER A 262 -1.68 20.20 8.38
CA SER A 262 -0.98 20.12 9.66
C SER A 262 0.18 19.11 9.67
N VAL A 263 0.24 18.25 8.63
CA VAL A 263 1.28 17.22 8.48
C VAL A 263 2.52 17.77 7.75
N PRO A 264 3.71 17.17 7.96
CA PRO A 264 4.96 17.62 7.34
C PRO A 264 4.89 17.67 5.82
N TYR A 265 4.41 16.60 5.20
CA TYR A 265 4.14 16.45 3.77
C TYR A 265 2.98 15.46 3.59
N LEU A 266 2.41 15.39 2.41
CA LEU A 266 1.27 14.51 2.15
C LEU A 266 1.47 13.74 0.85
N LEU A 267 1.25 12.43 0.91
CA LEU A 267 1.19 11.57 -0.27
C LEU A 267 -0.26 11.47 -0.72
N ILE A 268 -0.51 11.61 -2.01
CA ILE A 268 -1.84 11.54 -2.61
C ILE A 268 -1.84 10.54 -3.75
N SER A 269 -2.81 9.64 -3.74
CA SER A 269 -3.16 8.76 -4.86
C SER A 269 -4.59 9.04 -5.30
N VAL A 270 -4.77 9.43 -6.56
CA VAL A 270 -6.10 9.69 -7.12
C VAL A 270 -6.72 8.37 -7.56
N VAL A 271 -7.77 7.93 -6.85
CA VAL A 271 -8.40 6.63 -7.09
C VAL A 271 -9.63 6.70 -7.98
N SER A 272 -10.28 7.87 -8.06
CA SER A 272 -11.35 8.11 -9.04
C SER A 272 -11.55 9.60 -9.31
N GLY A 273 -12.14 9.92 -10.48
CA GLY A 273 -12.50 11.28 -10.85
C GLY A 273 -11.34 12.16 -11.30
N GLU A 274 -11.62 13.46 -11.36
CA GLU A 274 -10.69 14.51 -11.78
C GLU A 274 -11.00 15.81 -11.04
N ALA A 275 -9.98 16.56 -10.67
CA ALA A 275 -10.10 17.89 -10.06
C ALA A 275 -8.90 18.78 -10.39
N ILE A 276 -9.04 20.05 -10.11
CA ILE A 276 -7.94 21.01 -10.07
C ILE A 276 -7.45 21.11 -8.62
N LEU A 277 -6.18 20.87 -8.38
CA LEU A 277 -5.51 21.07 -7.10
C LEU A 277 -4.45 22.17 -7.28
N ASN A 278 -4.62 23.30 -6.60
CA ASN A 278 -3.71 24.46 -6.69
C ASN A 278 -3.36 24.87 -8.14
N GLY A 279 -4.36 24.82 -9.04
CA GLY A 279 -4.20 25.19 -10.44
C GLY A 279 -3.67 24.07 -11.35
N GLN A 280 -3.36 22.90 -10.83
CA GLN A 280 -2.90 21.73 -11.60
C GLN A 280 -3.99 20.67 -11.67
N THR A 281 -4.20 20.07 -12.83
CA THR A 281 -5.13 18.95 -12.98
C THR A 281 -4.59 17.70 -12.34
N ILE A 282 -5.40 17.05 -11.50
CA ILE A 282 -5.18 15.73 -10.96
C ILE A 282 -6.31 14.81 -11.42
N LYS A 283 -6.00 13.59 -11.80
CA LYS A 283 -6.99 12.62 -12.30
C LYS A 283 -6.65 11.20 -11.86
N LYS A 284 -7.63 10.31 -11.96
CA LYS A 284 -7.43 8.88 -11.63
C LYS A 284 -6.13 8.34 -12.22
N GLY A 285 -5.34 7.71 -11.37
CA GLY A 285 -4.01 7.16 -11.70
C GLY A 285 -2.86 8.14 -11.51
N ASP A 286 -3.11 9.38 -11.09
CA ASP A 286 -2.04 10.28 -10.66
C ASP A 286 -1.64 9.99 -9.21
N HIS A 287 -0.33 9.99 -8.97
CA HIS A 287 0.29 9.88 -7.66
C HIS A 287 1.23 11.04 -7.47
N LEU A 288 1.13 11.70 -6.33
CA LEU A 288 1.88 12.93 -6.10
C LEU A 288 2.23 13.14 -4.61
N ILE A 289 3.24 13.96 -4.40
CA ILE A 289 3.63 14.44 -3.07
C ILE A 289 3.31 15.93 -3.00
N VAL A 290 2.63 16.32 -1.92
CA VAL A 290 2.49 17.71 -1.51
C VAL A 290 3.64 18.03 -0.57
N PRO A 291 4.62 18.87 -0.97
CA PRO A 291 5.78 19.17 -0.14
C PRO A 291 5.43 20.07 1.05
N ASN A 292 6.27 20.04 2.07
CA ASN A 292 6.08 20.75 3.33
C ASN A 292 5.74 22.24 3.19
N GLN A 293 6.33 22.93 2.23
CA GLN A 293 6.10 24.38 2.05
C GLN A 293 4.71 24.70 1.47
N MET A 294 4.00 23.71 0.91
CA MET A 294 2.64 23.88 0.37
C MET A 294 1.59 23.58 1.44
N ARG A 295 1.34 24.56 2.31
CA ARG A 295 0.45 24.38 3.47
C ARG A 295 -1.03 24.52 3.15
N LYS A 296 -1.40 25.12 2.02
CA LYS A 296 -2.79 25.31 1.59
C LYS A 296 -3.07 24.52 0.32
N LEU A 297 -4.14 23.76 0.35
CA LEU A 297 -4.65 22.99 -0.77
C LEU A 297 -6.02 23.50 -1.17
N ASN A 298 -6.16 23.91 -2.43
CA ASN A 298 -7.41 24.37 -3.00
C ASN A 298 -7.85 23.39 -4.08
N PHE A 299 -8.91 22.65 -3.81
CA PHE A 299 -9.50 21.71 -4.75
C PHE A 299 -10.71 22.30 -5.45
N SER A 300 -10.91 21.92 -6.70
CA SER A 300 -12.15 22.20 -7.46
C SER A 300 -12.41 21.08 -8.45
N GLY A 301 -13.51 20.33 -8.29
CA GLY A 301 -13.87 19.20 -9.15
C GLY A 301 -14.49 18.04 -8.38
N TYR A 302 -14.47 16.86 -9.00
CA TYR A 302 -15.06 15.63 -8.46
C TYR A 302 -13.99 14.55 -8.39
N VAL A 303 -13.49 14.26 -7.20
CA VAL A 303 -12.34 13.37 -7.04
C VAL A 303 -12.40 12.59 -5.73
N SER A 304 -11.97 11.34 -5.77
CA SER A 304 -11.69 10.53 -4.57
C SER A 304 -10.20 10.23 -4.48
N LEU A 305 -9.64 10.49 -3.32
CA LEU A 305 -8.21 10.39 -3.04
C LEU A 305 -7.98 9.42 -1.87
N ILE A 306 -6.95 8.61 -1.96
CA ILE A 306 -6.31 8.04 -0.77
C ILE A 306 -5.11 8.92 -0.44
N ILE A 307 -5.09 9.42 0.78
CA ILE A 307 -4.02 10.28 1.28
C ILE A 307 -3.31 9.59 2.45
N CYS A 308 -2.00 9.73 2.52
CA CYS A 308 -1.23 9.20 3.62
C CYS A 308 0.00 10.06 3.96
N ASN A 309 0.45 9.95 5.19
CA ASN A 309 1.69 10.57 5.69
C ASN A 309 2.34 9.65 6.72
N GLU A 310 3.64 9.81 6.92
CA GLU A 310 4.32 9.19 8.05
C GLU A 310 3.80 9.75 9.37
N VAL A 311 3.80 8.92 10.40
CA VAL A 311 3.60 9.36 11.78
C VAL A 311 4.97 9.53 12.40
N VAL A 312 5.30 10.79 12.75
CA VAL A 312 6.53 11.11 13.49
C VAL A 312 6.19 10.97 14.96
N SER A 313 6.85 10.07 15.68
CA SER A 313 6.72 9.99 17.14
C SER A 313 7.26 11.29 17.74
N GLU A 314 6.44 11.97 18.53
CA GLU A 314 6.94 13.07 19.36
C GLU A 314 8.02 12.49 20.30
N SER A 315 9.26 12.93 20.11
CA SER A 315 10.43 12.56 20.93
C SER A 315 10.39 13.23 22.28
#